data_9d4976e7426770e56ac58760f7ed46de
#
_entry.id   9d4976e7426770e56ac58760f7ed46de
#
_cell.length_a   1.000
_cell.length_b   1.000
_cell.length_c   1.000
_cell.angle_alpha   90.00
_cell.angle_beta   90.00
_cell.angle_gamma   90.00
#
_symmetry.space_group_name_H-M   'P 1'
#
loop_
_entity.id
_entity.type
_entity.pdbx_description
1 polymer ?
#
loop_
_entity_poly.entity_id
_entity_poly.type
_entity_poly.pdbx_seq_one_letter_code
_entity_poly.pdbx_strand_id
1 'polypeptide(L)'
;VHTVNYLSLNRFPKLDRFDFSNASLYQTLKTQYDVLPVHSRRSITARSASPRLAASLEVPEGTALLVIENIVYDQYDCPIELSIESISGETHQFSFDVFRNS
;
A
#
# COMPACT_ATOMS: atom_id res chain seq x y z
N VAL A 1 8.34 7.92 -5.42
CA VAL A 1 7.12 7.22 -4.98
C VAL A 1 6.64 7.80 -3.66
N HIS A 2 5.38 8.10 -3.57
CA HIS A 2 4.74 8.57 -2.35
C HIS A 2 3.82 7.48 -1.84
N THR A 3 4.06 7.00 -0.62
CA THR A 3 3.30 5.89 -0.03
C THR A 3 2.72 6.29 1.30
N VAL A 4 1.43 5.99 1.51
CA VAL A 4 0.73 6.19 2.78
C VAL A 4 0.12 4.85 3.19
N ASN A 5 0.35 4.46 4.44
CA ASN A 5 -0.16 3.22 4.99
C ASN A 5 -1.09 3.50 6.17
N TYR A 6 -2.21 2.79 6.23
CA TYR A 6 -3.20 2.90 7.28
C TYR A 6 -3.43 1.57 7.96
N LEU A 7 -3.37 1.55 9.29
CA LEU A 7 -3.70 0.39 10.10
C LEU A 7 -4.64 0.83 11.22
N SER A 8 -5.51 -0.08 11.64
CA SER A 8 -6.50 0.22 12.67
C SER A 8 -5.92 -0.05 14.06
N LEU A 9 -5.77 0.98 14.89
CA LEU A 9 -5.38 0.82 16.29
C LEU A 9 -6.50 0.20 17.14
N ASN A 10 -7.75 0.32 16.71
CA ASN A 10 -8.85 -0.37 17.40
C ASN A 10 -8.72 -1.88 17.28
N ARG A 11 -8.31 -2.36 16.12
CA ARG A 11 -8.08 -3.78 15.87
C ARG A 11 -6.73 -4.25 16.43
N PHE A 12 -5.73 -3.38 16.37
CA PHE A 12 -4.37 -3.67 16.82
C PHE A 12 -3.98 -2.71 17.95
N PRO A 13 -4.57 -2.87 19.15
CA PRO A 13 -4.26 -1.97 20.25
C PRO A 13 -2.78 -2.04 20.60
N LYS A 14 -2.19 -0.90 20.89
CA LYS A 14 -0.76 -0.75 21.20
C LYS A 14 0.19 -1.00 20.03
N LEU A 15 -0.34 -1.11 18.79
CA LEU A 15 0.51 -1.32 17.61
C LEU A 15 1.52 -0.18 17.44
N ASP A 16 1.12 1.05 17.75
CA ASP A 16 1.97 2.24 17.69
C ASP A 16 3.14 2.21 18.68
N ARG A 17 3.14 1.29 19.65
CA ARG A 17 4.22 1.13 20.62
C ARG A 17 5.32 0.19 20.15
N PHE A 18 5.13 -0.52 19.05
CA PHE A 18 6.14 -1.41 18.50
C PHE A 18 7.06 -0.65 17.57
N ASP A 19 8.33 -1.01 17.61
CA ASP A 19 9.34 -0.46 16.70
C ASP A 19 9.43 -1.35 15.46
N PHE A 20 9.13 -0.75 14.30
CA PHE A 20 9.16 -1.47 13.02
C PHE A 20 10.46 -1.23 12.24
N SER A 21 11.43 -0.53 12.83
CA SER A 21 12.68 -0.23 12.13
C SER A 21 13.50 -1.47 11.82
N ASN A 22 13.44 -2.50 12.67
CA ASN A 22 14.20 -3.75 12.55
C ASN A 22 13.32 -4.99 12.40
N ALA A 23 12.01 -4.85 12.50
CA ALA A 23 11.08 -5.96 12.45
C ALA A 23 10.03 -5.68 11.37
N SER A 24 9.63 -6.74 10.65
CA SER A 24 8.54 -6.65 9.70
C SER A 24 7.23 -6.34 10.44
N LEU A 25 6.43 -5.42 9.89
CA LEU A 25 5.09 -5.15 10.39
C LEU A 25 4.26 -6.44 10.48
N TYR A 26 4.32 -7.27 9.45
CA TYR A 26 3.54 -8.52 9.39
C TYR A 26 4.03 -9.55 10.39
N GLN A 27 5.32 -9.56 10.70
CA GLN A 27 5.85 -10.42 11.76
C GLN A 27 5.29 -10.01 13.12
N THR A 28 5.21 -8.72 13.40
CA THR A 28 4.60 -8.20 14.62
C THR A 28 3.12 -8.56 14.69
N LEU A 29 2.38 -8.40 13.60
CA LEU A 29 0.96 -8.77 13.56
C LEU A 29 0.76 -10.25 13.84
N LYS A 30 1.62 -11.11 13.28
CA LYS A 30 1.56 -12.55 13.51
C LYS A 30 1.85 -12.91 14.96
N THR A 31 2.93 -12.37 15.52
CA THR A 31 3.39 -12.77 16.85
C THR A 31 2.58 -12.14 17.99
N GLN A 32 2.10 -10.91 17.80
CA GLN A 32 1.41 -10.16 18.85
C GLN A 32 -0.12 -10.21 18.73
N TYR A 33 -0.65 -10.42 17.54
CA TYR A 33 -2.08 -10.35 17.29
C TYR A 33 -2.66 -11.59 16.59
N ASP A 34 -1.82 -12.57 16.26
CA ASP A 34 -2.20 -13.81 15.56
C ASP A 34 -2.90 -13.50 14.22
N VAL A 35 -2.35 -12.55 13.48
CA VAL A 35 -2.90 -12.09 12.20
C VAL A 35 -1.89 -12.38 11.09
N LEU A 36 -2.37 -13.03 10.02
CA LEU A 36 -1.56 -13.37 8.85
C LEU A 36 -2.14 -12.73 7.61
N PRO A 37 -1.32 -12.03 6.80
CA PRO A 37 -1.78 -11.57 5.49
C PRO A 37 -1.92 -12.77 4.54
N VAL A 38 -3.11 -12.99 4.00
CA VAL A 38 -3.35 -14.13 3.11
C VAL A 38 -3.76 -13.73 1.71
N HIS A 39 -4.39 -12.56 1.52
CA HIS A 39 -4.63 -12.06 0.18
C HIS A 39 -4.70 -10.54 0.19
N SER A 40 -4.56 -9.95 -1.00
CA SER A 40 -4.69 -8.52 -1.17
C SER A 40 -5.52 -8.21 -2.41
N ARG A 41 -6.25 -7.10 -2.34
CA ARG A 41 -6.96 -6.54 -3.48
C ARG A 41 -6.27 -5.26 -3.89
N ARG A 42 -5.90 -5.17 -5.16
CA ARG A 42 -5.15 -4.03 -5.67
C ARG A 42 -5.93 -3.36 -6.79
N SER A 43 -6.06 -2.04 -6.68
CA SER A 43 -6.71 -1.21 -7.69
C SER A 43 -5.71 -0.18 -8.20
N ILE A 44 -5.64 -0.01 -9.52
CA ILE A 44 -4.73 0.95 -10.15
C ILE A 44 -5.57 1.96 -10.91
N THR A 45 -5.37 3.24 -10.61
CA THR A 45 -6.07 4.34 -11.29
C THR A 45 -5.05 5.38 -11.77
N ALA A 46 -5.43 6.12 -12.80
CA ALA A 46 -4.64 7.24 -13.29
C ALA A 46 -5.21 8.55 -12.74
N ARG A 47 -4.35 9.43 -12.29
CA ARG A 47 -4.74 10.75 -11.75
C ARG A 47 -3.72 11.80 -12.13
N SER A 48 -4.13 13.07 -12.11
CA SER A 48 -3.22 14.19 -12.26
C SER A 48 -2.64 14.57 -10.90
N ALA A 49 -1.35 14.92 -10.87
CA ALA A 49 -0.70 15.31 -9.63
C ALA A 49 -1.28 16.61 -9.10
N SER A 50 -1.78 16.59 -7.86
CA SER A 50 -2.14 17.80 -7.11
C SER A 50 -0.86 18.60 -6.78
N PRO A 51 -0.96 19.90 -6.41
CA PRO A 51 0.22 20.64 -6.01
C PRO A 51 1.03 19.97 -4.90
N ARG A 52 0.34 19.37 -3.92
CA ARG A 52 0.98 18.71 -2.80
C ARG A 52 1.72 17.44 -3.22
N LEU A 53 1.09 16.59 -4.02
CA LEU A 53 1.74 15.36 -4.51
C LEU A 53 2.86 15.67 -5.49
N ALA A 54 2.66 16.69 -6.33
CA ALA A 54 3.70 17.12 -7.27
C ALA A 54 4.97 17.54 -6.53
N ALA A 55 4.83 18.29 -5.45
CA ALA A 55 5.96 18.69 -4.62
C ALA A 55 6.66 17.48 -3.98
N SER A 56 5.88 16.55 -3.44
CA SER A 56 6.41 15.34 -2.79
C SER A 56 7.13 14.41 -3.77
N LEU A 57 6.67 14.37 -5.02
CA LEU A 57 7.23 13.50 -6.06
C LEU A 57 8.29 14.21 -6.91
N GLU A 58 8.51 15.51 -6.67
CA GLU A 58 9.44 16.34 -7.44
C GLU A 58 9.11 16.34 -8.94
N VAL A 59 7.83 16.48 -9.26
CA VAL A 59 7.32 16.56 -10.62
C VAL A 59 6.46 17.82 -10.78
N PRO A 60 6.23 18.29 -12.02
CA PRO A 60 5.32 19.41 -12.26
C PRO A 60 3.89 19.07 -11.83
N GLU A 61 3.17 20.09 -11.38
CA GLU A 61 1.73 19.97 -11.09
C GLU A 61 1.00 19.53 -12.36
N GLY A 62 0.04 18.61 -12.20
CA GLY A 62 -0.71 18.06 -13.32
C GLY A 62 -0.05 16.88 -14.01
N THR A 63 1.16 16.47 -13.58
CA THR A 63 1.82 15.28 -14.12
C THR A 63 0.95 14.05 -13.92
N ALA A 64 0.89 13.17 -14.92
CA ALA A 64 0.15 11.92 -14.84
C ALA A 64 0.75 10.99 -13.80
N LEU A 65 -0.09 10.54 -12.88
CA LEU A 65 0.28 9.59 -11.83
C LEU A 65 -0.50 8.31 -11.96
N LEU A 66 0.14 7.20 -11.58
CA LEU A 66 -0.54 5.95 -11.27
C LEU A 66 -0.73 5.89 -9.76
N VAL A 67 -1.96 5.68 -9.33
CA VAL A 67 -2.30 5.56 -7.91
C VAL A 67 -2.74 4.12 -7.65
N ILE A 68 -2.03 3.44 -6.79
CA ILE A 68 -2.27 2.04 -6.46
C ILE A 68 -2.80 1.97 -5.04
N GLU A 69 -4.05 1.54 -4.89
CA GLU A 69 -4.61 1.19 -3.59
C GLU A 69 -4.46 -0.31 -3.39
N ASN A 70 -3.99 -0.69 -2.22
CA ASN A 70 -3.83 -2.09 -1.88
C ASN A 70 -4.44 -2.34 -0.51
N ILE A 71 -5.42 -3.26 -0.45
CA ILE A 71 -6.04 -3.68 0.80
C ILE A 71 -5.58 -5.10 1.07
N VAL A 72 -4.95 -5.30 2.23
CA VAL A 72 -4.47 -6.62 2.65
C VAL A 72 -5.46 -7.21 3.65
N TYR A 73 -5.82 -8.46 3.44
CA TYR A 73 -6.79 -9.21 4.27
C TYR A 73 -6.09 -10.35 5.00
N ASP A 74 -6.58 -10.64 6.20
CA ASP A 74 -6.07 -11.73 7.02
C ASP A 74 -6.76 -13.07 6.72
N GLN A 75 -6.44 -14.09 7.51
CA GLN A 75 -6.99 -15.44 7.38
C GLN A 75 -8.51 -15.51 7.65
N TYR A 76 -9.07 -14.47 8.25
CA TYR A 76 -10.51 -14.38 8.53
C TYR A 76 -11.24 -13.47 7.54
N ASP A 77 -10.57 -13.11 6.44
CA ASP A 77 -11.09 -12.21 5.40
C ASP A 77 -11.41 -10.81 5.93
N CYS A 78 -10.68 -10.37 6.92
CA CYS A 78 -10.81 -9.02 7.48
C CYS A 78 -9.65 -8.13 7.01
N PRO A 79 -9.92 -6.87 6.64
CA PRO A 79 -8.85 -5.96 6.21
C PRO A 79 -7.94 -5.62 7.38
N ILE A 80 -6.62 -5.65 7.13
CA ILE A 80 -5.59 -5.33 8.13
C ILE A 80 -4.78 -4.12 7.76
N GLU A 81 -4.65 -3.82 6.47
CA GLU A 81 -3.86 -2.69 6.01
C GLU A 81 -4.46 -2.12 4.73
N LEU A 82 -4.47 -0.81 4.62
CA LEU A 82 -4.72 -0.08 3.38
C LEU A 82 -3.46 0.71 3.05
N SER A 83 -2.91 0.52 1.86
CA SER A 83 -1.82 1.35 1.38
C SER A 83 -2.22 2.07 0.09
N ILE A 84 -1.75 3.31 -0.04
CA ILE A 84 -1.96 4.14 -1.22
C ILE A 84 -0.59 4.58 -1.71
N GLU A 85 -0.24 4.17 -2.92
CA GLU A 85 1.04 4.48 -3.53
C GLU A 85 0.80 5.33 -4.77
N SER A 86 1.48 6.47 -4.84
CA SER A 86 1.40 7.38 -5.99
C SER A 86 2.74 7.40 -6.71
N ILE A 87 2.73 7.10 -8.00
CA ILE A 87 3.94 6.93 -8.81
C ILE A 87 3.81 7.75 -10.08
N SER A 88 4.88 8.50 -10.43
CA SER A 88 4.93 9.23 -11.69
C SER A 88 5.03 8.25 -12.86
N GLY A 89 4.13 8.39 -13.84
CA GLY A 89 4.16 7.60 -15.08
C GLY A 89 5.35 7.93 -15.97
N GLU A 90 6.03 9.05 -15.74
CA GLU A 90 7.21 9.43 -16.53
C GLU A 90 8.44 8.60 -16.19
N THR A 91 8.53 8.12 -14.94
CA THR A 91 9.71 7.41 -14.45
C THR A 91 9.46 5.94 -14.16
N HIS A 92 8.19 5.49 -14.24
CA HIS A 92 7.82 4.12 -13.86
C HIS A 92 6.89 3.51 -14.90
N GLN A 93 7.01 2.21 -15.05
CA GLN A 93 6.18 1.42 -15.94
C GLN A 93 5.76 0.15 -15.20
N PHE A 94 4.50 -0.25 -15.38
CA PHE A 94 4.01 -1.54 -14.90
C PHE A 94 3.84 -2.48 -16.08
N SER A 95 4.35 -3.68 -15.94
CA SER A 95 4.24 -4.72 -16.96
C SER A 95 3.71 -5.99 -16.34
N PHE A 96 2.80 -6.64 -17.03
CA PHE A 96 2.20 -7.90 -16.57
C PHE A 96 2.30 -8.92 -17.68
N ASP A 97 2.68 -10.13 -17.32
CA ASP A 97 2.62 -11.26 -18.22
C ASP A 97 1.33 -12.02 -17.94
N VAL A 98 0.56 -12.25 -18.98
CA VAL A 98 -0.69 -12.99 -18.88
C VAL A 98 -0.50 -14.30 -19.64
N PHE A 99 -0.71 -15.40 -18.93
CA PHE A 99 -0.54 -16.73 -19.53
C PHE A 99 -1.91 -17.33 -19.80
N ARG A 100 -2.02 -17.96 -20.98
CA ARG A 100 -3.24 -18.66 -21.36
C ARG A 100 -3.21 -20.07 -20.82
N ASN A 101 -4.19 -20.39 -19.97
CA ASN A 101 -4.41 -21.76 -19.54
C ASN A 101 -5.36 -22.43 -20.53
N SER A 102 -4.84 -23.32 -21.31
CA SER A 102 -5.66 -24.06 -22.28
C SER A 102 -5.94 -25.47 -21.80
#